data_f6aa5c3e80567d4e33dc404110f06944
#
_entry.id   f6aa5c3e80567d4e33dc404110f06944
#
_cell.length_a   1.000
_cell.length_b   1.000
_cell.length_c   1.000
_cell.angle_alpha   90.00
_cell.angle_beta   90.00
_cell.angle_gamma   90.00
#
_symmetry.space_group_name_H-M   'P 1'
#
loop_
_entity.id
_entity.type
_entity.pdbx_description
1 polymer ?
#
loop_
_entity_poly.entity_id
_entity_poly.type
_entity_poly.pdbx_seq_one_letter_code
_entity_poly.pdbx_strand_id
1 'polypeptide(L)'
;MKQFLGVVAFIVMLVATPQAQNTDQMARLENDFRLVPNITYLTASNMDAKLDVYVRHGVTTPQPTLIFFHGGGWTGGTKESQAFAIQPYLAMGLNVINVEYRLAKVALAPAAVEDSRCALKWVLSRAKEYGIDPQKVVVAGGSAGGHLALMTGFLPASAGLDRECGRNDYLGPDPVAGEMKVAAVVNWYGISDVNELLDGPNMRTFAVTWMGSMSNRDEIAKRVSPMTYVRAGLPPVLTIHGDADPTVPYQQSVRLHKSLTDVGVPNELMTVPGGKHGLDCCNLEQRTKAYQTIQAFLRKQGVLPKTMSSSLQ
;
A
#
# COMPACT_ATOMS: atom_id res chain seq x y z
N MET A 1 54.50 43.38 31.33
CA MET A 1 53.52 43.31 30.25
C MET A 1 53.41 41.85 29.79
N LYS A 2 52.36 41.11 30.19
CA LYS A 2 52.12 39.75 29.76
C LYS A 2 50.99 39.83 28.73
N GLN A 3 51.32 39.44 27.47
CA GLN A 3 50.33 39.35 26.43
C GLN A 3 49.61 37.99 26.54
N PHE A 4 48.24 38.03 26.70
CA PHE A 4 47.39 36.87 26.58
C PHE A 4 47.01 36.70 25.09
N LEU A 5 47.47 35.63 24.46
CA LEU A 5 46.95 35.16 23.17
C LEU A 5 45.66 34.35 23.44
N GLY A 6 44.52 34.91 23.08
CA GLY A 6 43.24 34.19 23.05
C GLY A 6 43.17 33.33 21.80
N VAL A 7 43.10 32.00 21.96
CA VAL A 7 42.78 31.05 20.84
C VAL A 7 41.29 31.05 20.69
N VAL A 8 40.79 31.58 19.57
CA VAL A 8 39.38 31.46 19.16
C VAL A 8 39.24 30.12 18.37
N ALA A 9 38.65 29.12 19.00
CA ALA A 9 38.29 27.88 18.34
C ALA A 9 37.03 28.10 17.49
N PHE A 10 37.17 28.08 16.17
CA PHE A 10 36.01 28.02 15.25
C PHE A 10 35.46 26.59 15.25
N ILE A 11 34.26 26.40 15.85
CA ILE A 11 33.50 25.17 15.68
C ILE A 11 32.80 25.27 14.32
N VAL A 12 33.34 24.56 13.32
CA VAL A 12 32.67 24.37 12.03
C VAL A 12 31.58 23.33 12.23
N MET A 13 30.35 23.77 12.39
CA MET A 13 29.21 22.84 12.27
C MET A 13 29.06 22.42 10.80
N LEU A 14 29.48 21.20 10.48
CA LEU A 14 29.20 20.57 9.21
C LEU A 14 27.70 20.26 9.15
N VAL A 15 26.93 21.16 8.52
CA VAL A 15 25.53 20.88 8.15
C VAL A 15 25.60 19.97 6.94
N ALA A 16 25.25 18.70 7.11
CA ALA A 16 25.17 17.75 6.00
C ALA A 16 24.17 18.26 4.95
N THR A 17 24.58 18.24 3.67
CA THR A 17 23.71 18.65 2.58
C THR A 17 22.55 17.64 2.44
N PRO A 18 21.38 18.06 1.92
CA PRO A 18 20.24 17.15 1.69
C PRO A 18 20.60 15.91 0.87
N GLN A 19 21.57 16.02 0.01
CA GLN A 19 22.07 14.95 -0.84
C GLN A 19 22.89 13.90 -0.05
N ALA A 20 23.70 14.32 0.90
CA ALA A 20 24.43 13.43 1.81
C ALA A 20 23.48 12.67 2.74
N GLN A 21 22.44 13.34 3.23
CA GLN A 21 21.40 12.70 4.07
C GLN A 21 20.62 11.62 3.30
N ASN A 22 20.30 11.84 2.02
CA ASN A 22 19.64 10.85 1.18
C ASN A 22 20.54 9.63 0.91
N THR A 23 21.82 9.85 0.67
CA THR A 23 22.79 8.75 0.41
C THR A 23 22.96 7.89 1.66
N ASP A 24 23.07 8.48 2.85
CA ASP A 24 23.13 7.77 4.12
C ASP A 24 21.85 6.97 4.41
N GLN A 25 20.70 7.53 4.10
CA GLN A 25 19.42 6.84 4.30
C GLN A 25 19.29 5.62 3.38
N MET A 26 19.69 5.73 2.12
CA MET A 26 19.69 4.61 1.18
C MET A 26 20.66 3.51 1.63
N ALA A 27 21.90 3.86 2.01
CA ALA A 27 22.87 2.91 2.51
C ALA A 27 22.41 2.18 3.78
N ARG A 28 21.69 2.87 4.68
CA ARG A 28 21.07 2.24 5.86
C ARG A 28 19.99 1.25 5.46
N LEU A 29 19.11 1.60 4.52
CA LEU A 29 18.05 0.70 4.07
C LEU A 29 18.62 -0.56 3.41
N GLU A 30 19.68 -0.44 2.61
CA GLU A 30 20.39 -1.60 2.02
C GLU A 30 21.02 -2.50 3.09
N ASN A 31 21.54 -1.95 4.17
CA ASN A 31 22.11 -2.71 5.27
C ASN A 31 21.06 -3.30 6.22
N ASP A 32 19.93 -2.61 6.40
CA ASP A 32 18.89 -3.01 7.35
C ASP A 32 17.91 -4.05 6.80
N PHE A 33 17.82 -4.18 5.46
CA PHE A 33 16.84 -5.07 4.80
C PHE A 33 17.50 -6.01 3.80
N ARG A 34 17.09 -7.26 3.85
CA ARG A 34 17.36 -8.25 2.80
C ARG A 34 16.23 -8.21 1.77
N LEU A 35 16.60 -8.09 0.49
CA LEU A 35 15.67 -8.23 -0.63
C LEU A 35 15.68 -9.68 -1.15
N VAL A 36 14.50 -10.27 -1.28
CA VAL A 36 14.28 -11.51 -2.04
C VAL A 36 13.36 -11.16 -3.21
N PRO A 37 13.93 -10.97 -4.41
CA PRO A 37 13.16 -10.47 -5.54
C PRO A 37 12.45 -11.58 -6.31
N ASN A 38 11.40 -11.20 -7.05
CA ASN A 38 10.78 -12.00 -8.10
C ASN A 38 10.24 -13.37 -7.67
N ILE A 39 9.67 -13.45 -6.46
CA ILE A 39 9.00 -14.66 -6.00
C ILE A 39 7.65 -14.78 -6.69
N THR A 40 7.40 -15.89 -7.39
CA THR A 40 6.09 -16.20 -7.96
C THR A 40 5.12 -16.55 -6.84
N TYR A 41 4.03 -15.79 -6.72
CA TYR A 41 2.98 -16.05 -5.72
C TYR A 41 1.70 -16.59 -6.35
N LEU A 42 1.55 -16.44 -7.67
CA LEU A 42 0.40 -16.91 -8.43
C LEU A 42 0.82 -17.13 -9.89
N THR A 43 0.39 -18.24 -10.51
CA THR A 43 0.43 -18.44 -11.97
C THR A 43 -1.02 -18.53 -12.47
N ALA A 44 -1.44 -17.54 -13.23
CA ALA A 44 -2.78 -17.49 -13.82
C ALA A 44 -2.75 -16.76 -15.17
N SER A 45 -3.65 -17.10 -16.08
CA SER A 45 -3.73 -16.51 -17.44
C SER A 45 -2.37 -16.55 -18.18
N ASN A 46 -1.60 -17.64 -18.05
CA ASN A 46 -0.25 -17.81 -18.60
C ASN A 46 0.77 -16.73 -18.16
N MET A 47 0.56 -16.13 -16.99
CA MET A 47 1.47 -15.17 -16.39
C MET A 47 1.84 -15.62 -14.98
N ASP A 48 3.13 -15.54 -14.66
CA ASP A 48 3.64 -15.63 -13.28
C ASP A 48 3.57 -14.24 -12.64
N ALA A 49 2.60 -14.05 -11.77
CA ALA A 49 2.52 -12.86 -10.94
C ALA A 49 3.57 -12.96 -9.82
N LYS A 50 4.41 -11.94 -9.71
CA LYS A 50 5.58 -11.93 -8.83
C LYS A 50 5.48 -10.87 -7.75
N LEU A 51 6.22 -11.09 -6.67
CA LEU A 51 6.41 -10.10 -5.62
C LEU A 51 7.88 -10.06 -5.17
N ASP A 52 8.25 -8.93 -4.57
CA ASP A 52 9.53 -8.77 -3.90
C ASP A 52 9.32 -8.69 -2.39
N VAL A 53 10.17 -9.37 -1.64
CA VAL A 53 10.13 -9.41 -0.18
C VAL A 53 11.31 -8.65 0.39
N TYR A 54 11.03 -7.56 1.10
CA TYR A 54 12.00 -6.78 1.87
C TYR A 54 11.80 -7.12 3.36
N VAL A 55 12.74 -7.84 3.95
CA VAL A 55 12.71 -8.26 5.37
C VAL A 55 13.90 -7.73 6.13
N ARG A 56 13.67 -7.28 7.37
CA ARG A 56 14.73 -6.75 8.23
C ARG A 56 15.77 -7.81 8.56
N HIS A 57 17.04 -7.39 8.46
CA HIS A 57 18.19 -8.21 8.89
C HIS A 57 18.24 -8.34 10.41
N GLY A 58 18.69 -9.51 10.89
CA GLY A 58 19.05 -9.72 12.29
C GLY A 58 17.92 -9.67 13.30
N VAL A 59 16.65 -9.61 12.83
CA VAL A 59 15.47 -9.57 13.70
C VAL A 59 14.88 -10.97 13.80
N THR A 60 14.75 -11.50 15.02
CA THR A 60 14.23 -12.84 15.29
C THR A 60 12.76 -12.87 15.67
N THR A 61 12.18 -11.71 16.01
CA THR A 61 10.75 -11.58 16.33
C THR A 61 9.94 -11.26 15.10
N PRO A 62 8.69 -11.77 14.97
CA PRO A 62 7.81 -11.43 13.86
C PRO A 62 7.60 -9.91 13.76
N GLN A 63 7.71 -9.38 12.55
CA GLN A 63 7.67 -7.95 12.26
C GLN A 63 6.36 -7.53 11.58
N PRO A 64 5.87 -6.30 11.84
CA PRO A 64 4.78 -5.73 11.07
C PRO A 64 5.18 -5.64 9.60
N THR A 65 4.22 -5.94 8.71
CA THR A 65 4.50 -6.09 7.28
C THR A 65 3.49 -5.32 6.45
N LEU A 66 3.99 -4.57 5.47
CA LEU A 66 3.20 -3.88 4.47
C LEU A 66 3.13 -4.72 3.19
N ILE A 67 1.95 -4.93 2.63
CA ILE A 67 1.76 -5.37 1.24
C ILE A 67 1.46 -4.13 0.42
N PHE A 68 2.28 -3.85 -0.59
CA PHE A 68 2.16 -2.66 -1.41
C PHE A 68 1.77 -3.01 -2.84
N PHE A 69 0.71 -2.36 -3.35
CA PHE A 69 0.23 -2.49 -4.72
C PHE A 69 0.52 -1.22 -5.51
N HIS A 70 1.15 -1.36 -6.69
CA HIS A 70 1.47 -0.23 -7.55
C HIS A 70 0.21 0.40 -8.20
N GLY A 71 0.31 1.67 -8.60
CA GLY A 71 -0.69 2.35 -9.42
C GLY A 71 -0.57 2.01 -10.90
N GLY A 72 -1.33 2.74 -11.74
CA GLY A 72 -1.27 2.61 -13.20
C GLY A 72 -2.59 2.21 -13.85
N GLY A 73 -3.73 2.46 -13.19
CA GLY A 73 -5.08 2.25 -13.74
C GLY A 73 -5.37 0.80 -14.14
N TRP A 74 -4.72 -0.17 -13.50
CA TRP A 74 -4.78 -1.61 -13.84
C TRP A 74 -4.34 -1.94 -15.27
N THR A 75 -3.85 -0.95 -16.04
CA THR A 75 -3.44 -1.10 -17.44
C THR A 75 -1.94 -0.96 -17.64
N GLY A 76 -1.22 -0.42 -16.65
CA GLY A 76 0.22 -0.19 -16.65
C GLY A 76 0.80 -0.16 -15.24
N GLY A 77 2.10 0.19 -15.16
CA GLY A 77 2.87 0.14 -13.92
C GLY A 77 3.56 -1.19 -13.68
N THR A 78 4.50 -1.19 -12.76
CA THR A 78 5.22 -2.39 -12.28
C THR A 78 5.61 -2.19 -10.82
N LYS A 79 5.92 -3.28 -10.11
CA LYS A 79 6.41 -3.20 -8.73
C LYS A 79 7.72 -2.40 -8.64
N GLU A 80 8.62 -2.48 -9.64
CA GLU A 80 9.88 -1.74 -9.67
C GLU A 80 9.65 -0.22 -9.75
N SER A 81 8.61 0.21 -10.46
CA SER A 81 8.27 1.63 -10.60
C SER A 81 7.90 2.29 -9.26
N GLN A 82 7.62 1.51 -8.23
CA GLN A 82 7.23 1.97 -6.90
C GLN A 82 8.33 1.85 -5.84
N ALA A 83 9.57 1.55 -6.23
CA ALA A 83 10.68 1.39 -5.30
C ALA A 83 10.87 2.60 -4.36
N PHE A 84 10.63 3.82 -4.85
CA PHE A 84 10.68 5.03 -4.01
C PHE A 84 9.47 5.18 -3.09
N ALA A 85 8.30 4.67 -3.48
CA ALA A 85 7.08 4.79 -2.68
C ALA A 85 7.10 3.87 -1.44
N ILE A 86 7.85 2.77 -1.48
CA ILE A 86 7.96 1.83 -0.36
C ILE A 86 9.03 2.23 0.67
N GLN A 87 10.01 3.07 0.30
CA GLN A 87 11.11 3.45 1.19
C GLN A 87 10.66 4.06 2.53
N PRO A 88 9.69 4.99 2.59
CA PRO A 88 9.22 5.53 3.86
C PRO A 88 8.65 4.46 4.80
N TYR A 89 8.05 3.42 4.27
CA TYR A 89 7.53 2.31 5.07
C TYR A 89 8.65 1.41 5.62
N LEU A 90 9.68 1.16 4.82
CA LEU A 90 10.91 0.52 5.29
C LEU A 90 11.55 1.34 6.41
N ALA A 91 11.66 2.67 6.23
CA ALA A 91 12.18 3.59 7.26
C ALA A 91 11.32 3.61 8.55
N MET A 92 10.03 3.30 8.48
CA MET A 92 9.17 3.10 9.65
C MET A 92 9.42 1.78 10.36
N GLY A 93 10.22 0.87 9.76
CA GLY A 93 10.57 -0.44 10.31
C GLY A 93 9.63 -1.57 9.90
N LEU A 94 8.76 -1.38 8.90
CA LEU A 94 7.94 -2.45 8.36
C LEU A 94 8.77 -3.33 7.41
N ASN A 95 8.53 -4.64 7.42
CA ASN A 95 8.82 -5.44 6.23
C ASN A 95 7.90 -4.98 5.09
N VAL A 96 8.34 -5.12 3.84
CA VAL A 96 7.52 -4.75 2.69
C VAL A 96 7.45 -5.89 1.69
N ILE A 97 6.25 -6.18 1.23
CA ILE A 97 5.96 -7.08 0.11
C ILE A 97 5.47 -6.21 -1.04
N ASN A 98 6.30 -6.04 -2.06
CA ASN A 98 6.00 -5.20 -3.22
C ASN A 98 5.44 -6.07 -4.35
N VAL A 99 4.18 -5.88 -4.71
CA VAL A 99 3.39 -6.83 -5.49
C VAL A 99 3.19 -6.37 -6.93
N GLU A 100 3.48 -7.26 -7.88
CA GLU A 100 3.03 -7.22 -9.27
C GLU A 100 1.68 -7.95 -9.38
N TYR A 101 0.78 -7.48 -10.23
CA TYR A 101 -0.52 -8.11 -10.46
C TYR A 101 -0.88 -8.09 -11.95
N ARG A 102 -1.80 -8.95 -12.40
CA ARG A 102 -2.24 -9.01 -13.80
C ARG A 102 -2.86 -7.69 -14.25
N LEU A 103 -2.28 -7.10 -15.28
CA LEU A 103 -2.80 -5.90 -15.94
C LEU A 103 -3.87 -6.28 -16.98
N ALA A 104 -4.68 -5.31 -17.41
CA ALA A 104 -5.77 -5.50 -18.38
C ALA A 104 -5.35 -6.18 -19.69
N LYS A 105 -4.08 -5.99 -20.12
CA LYS A 105 -3.52 -6.68 -21.30
C LYS A 105 -3.33 -8.19 -21.12
N VAL A 106 -3.33 -8.67 -19.87
CA VAL A 106 -3.21 -10.10 -19.52
C VAL A 106 -4.58 -10.66 -19.17
N ALA A 107 -5.32 -9.97 -18.30
CA ALA A 107 -6.67 -10.35 -17.90
C ALA A 107 -7.49 -9.13 -17.45
N LEU A 108 -8.75 -9.09 -17.87
CA LEU A 108 -9.70 -8.04 -17.48
C LEU A 108 -10.11 -8.18 -16.00
N ALA A 109 -10.88 -7.21 -15.49
CA ALA A 109 -11.51 -7.32 -14.18
C ALA A 109 -12.32 -8.64 -14.09
N PRO A 110 -12.25 -9.36 -12.94
CA PRO A 110 -11.70 -8.97 -11.64
C PRO A 110 -10.25 -9.41 -11.37
N ALA A 111 -9.49 -9.88 -12.36
CA ALA A 111 -8.21 -10.58 -12.19
C ALA A 111 -7.21 -9.88 -11.24
N ALA A 112 -7.01 -8.55 -11.36
CA ALA A 112 -6.11 -7.81 -10.47
C ALA A 112 -6.58 -7.84 -8.99
N VAL A 113 -7.89 -7.88 -8.75
CA VAL A 113 -8.45 -8.00 -7.40
C VAL A 113 -8.21 -9.40 -6.84
N GLU A 114 -8.38 -10.43 -7.66
CA GLU A 114 -8.04 -11.81 -7.27
C GLU A 114 -6.56 -11.94 -6.92
N ASP A 115 -5.67 -11.35 -7.73
CA ASP A 115 -4.23 -11.35 -7.48
C ASP A 115 -3.88 -10.67 -6.15
N SER A 116 -4.52 -9.54 -5.84
CA SER A 116 -4.29 -8.84 -4.56
C SER A 116 -4.68 -9.69 -3.35
N ARG A 117 -5.75 -10.48 -3.46
CA ARG A 117 -6.17 -11.43 -2.43
C ARG A 117 -5.20 -12.62 -2.34
N CYS A 118 -4.73 -13.11 -3.47
CA CYS A 118 -3.74 -14.18 -3.50
C CYS A 118 -2.38 -13.75 -2.91
N ALA A 119 -1.98 -12.50 -3.13
CA ALA A 119 -0.80 -11.93 -2.48
C ALA A 119 -0.96 -11.90 -0.95
N LEU A 120 -2.12 -11.49 -0.42
CA LEU A 120 -2.40 -11.55 1.02
C LEU A 120 -2.34 -13.00 1.54
N LYS A 121 -2.98 -13.94 0.84
CA LYS A 121 -2.95 -15.36 1.22
C LYS A 121 -1.51 -15.88 1.24
N TRP A 122 -0.71 -15.56 0.23
CA TRP A 122 0.70 -15.94 0.15
C TRP A 122 1.48 -15.40 1.38
N VAL A 123 1.31 -14.12 1.71
CA VAL A 123 1.98 -13.48 2.86
C VAL A 123 1.63 -14.18 4.15
N LEU A 124 0.35 -14.45 4.40
CA LEU A 124 -0.10 -15.13 5.62
C LEU A 124 0.43 -16.57 5.69
N SER A 125 0.46 -17.29 4.55
CA SER A 125 0.96 -18.66 4.50
C SER A 125 2.48 -18.77 4.70
N ARG A 126 3.24 -17.72 4.35
CA ARG A 126 4.70 -17.63 4.49
C ARG A 126 5.16 -16.81 5.70
N ALA A 127 4.24 -16.46 6.60
CA ALA A 127 4.52 -15.56 7.72
C ALA A 127 5.70 -16.03 8.57
N LYS A 128 5.78 -17.32 8.89
CA LYS A 128 6.88 -17.90 9.66
C LYS A 128 8.22 -17.84 8.90
N GLU A 129 8.21 -18.11 7.61
CA GLU A 129 9.42 -18.15 6.77
C GLU A 129 10.09 -16.78 6.67
N TYR A 130 9.28 -15.71 6.55
CA TYR A 130 9.76 -14.34 6.38
C TYR A 130 9.70 -13.50 7.66
N GLY A 131 9.44 -14.09 8.81
CA GLY A 131 9.37 -13.37 10.08
C GLY A 131 8.28 -12.29 10.09
N ILE A 132 7.11 -12.60 9.53
CA ILE A 132 5.95 -11.70 9.44
C ILE A 132 5.03 -11.93 10.64
N ASP A 133 4.56 -10.84 11.27
CA ASP A 133 3.48 -10.90 12.26
C ASP A 133 2.12 -10.88 11.51
N PRO A 134 1.39 -12.01 11.46
CA PRO A 134 0.14 -12.08 10.70
C PRO A 134 -0.98 -11.20 11.30
N GLN A 135 -0.84 -10.75 12.56
CA GLN A 135 -1.78 -9.82 13.18
C GLN A 135 -1.45 -8.35 12.85
N LYS A 136 -0.30 -8.08 12.21
CA LYS A 136 0.17 -6.73 11.88
C LYS A 136 0.46 -6.57 10.38
N VAL A 137 -0.32 -7.24 9.55
CA VAL A 137 -0.26 -7.05 8.09
C VAL A 137 -1.08 -5.82 7.72
N VAL A 138 -0.45 -4.88 7.03
CA VAL A 138 -1.06 -3.66 6.47
C VAL A 138 -1.08 -3.78 4.97
N VAL A 139 -2.10 -3.27 4.30
CA VAL A 139 -2.14 -3.15 2.84
C VAL A 139 -2.13 -1.69 2.44
N ALA A 140 -1.36 -1.34 1.41
CA ALA A 140 -1.29 0.01 0.89
C ALA A 140 -1.09 0.05 -0.62
N GLY A 141 -1.38 1.20 -1.21
CA GLY A 141 -1.11 1.48 -2.61
C GLY A 141 -1.67 2.83 -3.05
N GLY A 142 -1.32 3.25 -4.26
CA GLY A 142 -1.79 4.51 -4.84
C GLY A 142 -2.68 4.27 -6.07
N SER A 143 -3.75 5.07 -6.26
CA SER A 143 -4.62 4.98 -7.44
C SER A 143 -5.23 3.57 -7.58
N ALA A 144 -5.00 2.88 -8.68
CA ALA A 144 -5.39 1.48 -8.85
C ALA A 144 -4.84 0.58 -7.73
N GLY A 145 -3.62 0.83 -7.22
CA GLY A 145 -3.07 0.12 -6.07
C GLY A 145 -3.80 0.43 -4.76
N GLY A 146 -4.26 1.66 -4.58
CA GLY A 146 -5.12 2.06 -3.45
C GLY A 146 -6.48 1.34 -3.49
N HIS A 147 -7.06 1.21 -4.68
CA HIS A 147 -8.23 0.38 -4.91
C HIS A 147 -7.97 -1.08 -4.52
N LEU A 148 -6.86 -1.68 -4.99
CA LEU A 148 -6.51 -3.06 -4.64
C LEU A 148 -6.29 -3.23 -3.13
N ALA A 149 -5.67 -2.25 -2.46
CA ALA A 149 -5.52 -2.26 -1.00
C ALA A 149 -6.87 -2.25 -0.27
N LEU A 150 -7.81 -1.40 -0.70
CA LEU A 150 -9.17 -1.38 -0.18
C LEU A 150 -9.89 -2.71 -0.43
N MET A 151 -9.83 -3.24 -1.66
CA MET A 151 -10.43 -4.54 -2.00
C MET A 151 -9.83 -5.66 -1.16
N THR A 152 -8.50 -5.70 -1.01
CA THR A 152 -7.81 -6.72 -0.21
C THR A 152 -8.30 -6.71 1.25
N GLY A 153 -8.48 -5.53 1.84
CA GLY A 153 -8.94 -5.37 3.23
C GLY A 153 -10.44 -5.57 3.42
N PHE A 154 -11.27 -5.34 2.39
CA PHE A 154 -12.74 -5.30 2.53
C PHE A 154 -13.43 -6.58 2.09
N LEU A 155 -12.84 -7.34 1.16
CA LEU A 155 -13.49 -8.52 0.61
C LEU A 155 -13.72 -9.60 1.66
N PRO A 156 -14.98 -10.04 1.85
CA PRO A 156 -15.26 -11.25 2.61
C PRO A 156 -14.90 -12.50 1.75
N ALA A 157 -14.63 -13.62 2.40
CA ALA A 157 -14.40 -14.89 1.70
C ALA A 157 -15.59 -15.29 0.78
N SER A 158 -16.81 -14.92 1.17
CA SER A 158 -18.03 -15.18 0.40
C SER A 158 -18.11 -14.44 -0.95
N ALA A 159 -17.27 -13.41 -1.18
CA ALA A 159 -17.21 -12.71 -2.47
C ALA A 159 -16.66 -13.59 -3.60
N GLY A 160 -15.92 -14.66 -3.26
CA GLY A 160 -15.41 -15.64 -4.22
C GLY A 160 -14.38 -15.05 -5.20
N LEU A 161 -13.66 -14.00 -4.79
CA LEU A 161 -12.58 -13.35 -5.56
C LEU A 161 -11.19 -13.80 -5.05
N ASP A 162 -11.09 -15.01 -4.53
CA ASP A 162 -9.87 -15.66 -4.06
C ASP A 162 -9.75 -17.11 -4.56
N ARG A 163 -10.58 -17.49 -5.55
CA ARG A 163 -10.65 -18.86 -6.08
C ARG A 163 -9.38 -19.29 -6.82
N GLU A 164 -8.64 -18.37 -7.40
CA GLU A 164 -7.37 -18.64 -8.05
C GLU A 164 -6.25 -18.89 -7.04
N CYS A 165 -6.43 -18.44 -5.78
CA CYS A 165 -5.45 -18.63 -4.72
C CYS A 165 -5.45 -20.09 -4.24
N GLY A 166 -4.35 -20.80 -4.41
CA GLY A 166 -4.21 -22.21 -4.00
C GLY A 166 -4.37 -23.24 -5.13
N ARG A 167 -4.56 -22.79 -6.36
CA ARG A 167 -4.48 -23.67 -7.55
C ARG A 167 -3.05 -24.08 -7.91
N ASN A 168 -2.06 -23.39 -7.35
CA ASN A 168 -0.66 -23.62 -7.62
C ASN A 168 0.05 -24.18 -6.39
N ASP A 169 0.97 -25.11 -6.57
CA ASP A 169 1.79 -25.75 -5.52
C ASP A 169 2.67 -24.76 -4.73
N TYR A 170 2.80 -23.52 -5.22
CA TYR A 170 3.55 -22.43 -4.58
C TYR A 170 2.95 -21.98 -3.26
N LEU A 171 1.68 -22.25 -2.98
CA LEU A 171 1.02 -21.79 -1.76
C LEU A 171 1.13 -22.78 -0.59
N GLY A 172 1.60 -23.99 -0.84
CA GLY A 172 1.69 -25.02 0.18
C GLY A 172 0.33 -25.41 0.78
N PRO A 173 0.30 -26.23 1.85
CA PRO A 173 -0.93 -26.56 2.54
C PRO A 173 -1.56 -25.27 3.08
N ASP A 174 -2.89 -25.13 2.93
CA ASP A 174 -3.63 -23.94 3.31
C ASP A 174 -3.56 -23.68 4.83
N PRO A 175 -2.61 -22.85 5.32
CA PRO A 175 -2.53 -22.56 6.75
C PRO A 175 -3.55 -21.49 7.15
N VAL A 176 -4.27 -20.93 6.19
CA VAL A 176 -5.24 -19.86 6.39
C VAL A 176 -6.64 -20.44 6.30
N ALA A 177 -6.93 -21.42 7.18
CA ALA A 177 -8.29 -21.87 7.40
C ALA A 177 -9.03 -20.76 8.17
N GLY A 178 -9.62 -19.80 7.44
CA GLY A 178 -10.36 -18.70 8.04
C GLY A 178 -10.40 -17.43 7.21
N GLU A 179 -10.89 -16.37 7.83
CA GLU A 179 -10.99 -15.06 7.19
C GLU A 179 -9.61 -14.40 7.09
N MET A 180 -9.18 -14.09 5.86
CA MET A 180 -7.95 -13.33 5.63
C MET A 180 -8.14 -11.88 6.07
N LYS A 181 -7.52 -11.50 7.20
CA LYS A 181 -7.63 -10.17 7.79
C LYS A 181 -6.35 -9.36 7.63
N VAL A 182 -6.50 -8.05 7.58
CA VAL A 182 -5.40 -7.08 7.66
C VAL A 182 -5.62 -6.17 8.87
N ALA A 183 -4.51 -5.67 9.44
CA ALA A 183 -4.55 -4.80 10.61
C ALA A 183 -4.99 -3.36 10.27
N ALA A 184 -4.71 -2.91 9.05
CA ALA A 184 -5.09 -1.58 8.57
C ALA A 184 -4.98 -1.48 7.04
N VAL A 185 -5.65 -0.48 6.47
CA VAL A 185 -5.55 -0.10 5.05
C VAL A 185 -5.03 1.34 4.96
N VAL A 186 -3.99 1.57 4.15
CA VAL A 186 -3.48 2.90 3.79
C VAL A 186 -3.76 3.13 2.30
N ASN A 187 -4.73 3.96 2.02
CA ASN A 187 -5.21 4.26 0.67
C ASN A 187 -4.68 5.62 0.21
N TRP A 188 -3.86 5.65 -0.83
CA TRP A 188 -3.47 6.87 -1.50
C TRP A 188 -4.36 7.08 -2.73
N TYR A 189 -5.28 8.05 -2.65
CA TYR A 189 -6.18 8.46 -3.75
C TYR A 189 -6.73 7.29 -4.60
N GLY A 190 -7.06 6.17 -3.97
CA GLY A 190 -7.58 4.98 -4.64
C GLY A 190 -9.05 5.08 -5.00
N ILE A 191 -9.44 4.32 -6.02
CA ILE A 191 -10.81 4.24 -6.50
C ILE A 191 -11.65 3.45 -5.51
N SER A 192 -12.76 4.01 -5.03
CA SER A 192 -13.71 3.32 -4.15
C SER A 192 -14.99 2.84 -4.87
N ASP A 193 -15.31 3.45 -6.01
CA ASP A 193 -16.43 3.11 -6.86
C ASP A 193 -16.02 3.10 -8.33
N VAL A 194 -15.91 1.90 -8.90
CA VAL A 194 -15.46 1.71 -10.29
C VAL A 194 -16.54 2.13 -11.28
N ASN A 195 -17.85 1.93 -10.95
CA ASN A 195 -18.94 2.30 -11.84
C ASN A 195 -18.90 3.77 -12.23
N GLU A 196 -18.56 4.65 -11.28
CA GLU A 196 -18.48 6.10 -11.53
C GLU A 196 -17.44 6.47 -12.62
N LEU A 197 -16.46 5.58 -12.86
CA LEU A 197 -15.40 5.82 -13.84
C LEU A 197 -15.67 5.18 -15.22
N LEU A 198 -16.83 4.56 -15.42
CA LEU A 198 -17.12 3.87 -16.67
C LEU A 198 -17.89 4.70 -17.67
N ASP A 199 -18.69 5.65 -17.19
CA ASP A 199 -19.58 6.48 -18.00
C ASP A 199 -19.66 7.92 -17.45
N GLY A 200 -20.23 8.85 -18.24
CA GLY A 200 -20.52 10.21 -17.81
C GLY A 200 -19.27 11.10 -17.66
N PRO A 201 -19.36 12.18 -16.86
CA PRO A 201 -18.29 13.20 -16.77
C PRO A 201 -17.02 12.67 -16.08
N ASN A 202 -17.15 11.63 -15.27
CA ASN A 202 -16.03 11.02 -14.54
C ASN A 202 -15.44 9.82 -15.27
N MET A 203 -15.87 9.51 -16.49
CA MET A 203 -15.34 8.41 -17.29
C MET A 203 -13.83 8.50 -17.44
N ARG A 204 -13.16 7.36 -17.27
CA ARG A 204 -11.72 7.22 -17.41
C ARG A 204 -11.38 6.04 -18.32
N THR A 205 -10.61 6.32 -19.36
CA THR A 205 -10.22 5.31 -20.36
C THR A 205 -9.57 4.08 -19.71
N PHE A 206 -8.75 4.25 -18.70
CA PHE A 206 -8.11 3.11 -18.02
C PHE A 206 -9.13 2.19 -17.34
N ALA A 207 -10.20 2.73 -16.75
CA ALA A 207 -11.25 1.93 -16.12
C ALA A 207 -12.08 1.18 -17.18
N VAL A 208 -12.45 1.85 -18.26
CA VAL A 208 -13.14 1.23 -19.40
C VAL A 208 -12.28 0.13 -20.02
N THR A 209 -10.98 0.37 -20.21
CA THR A 209 -10.03 -0.63 -20.75
C THR A 209 -9.92 -1.84 -19.81
N TRP A 210 -9.82 -1.62 -18.49
CA TRP A 210 -9.72 -2.71 -17.52
C TRP A 210 -10.99 -3.55 -17.42
N MET A 211 -12.15 -2.91 -17.56
CA MET A 211 -13.45 -3.61 -17.59
C MET A 211 -13.69 -4.35 -18.92
N GLY A 212 -13.16 -3.82 -20.03
CA GLY A 212 -13.43 -4.37 -21.35
C GLY A 212 -14.91 -4.28 -21.78
N SER A 213 -15.25 -4.98 -22.87
CA SER A 213 -16.58 -4.99 -23.46
C SER A 213 -17.40 -6.22 -22.99
N MET A 214 -17.58 -6.36 -21.68
CA MET A 214 -18.35 -7.48 -21.10
C MET A 214 -19.84 -7.12 -21.00
N SER A 215 -20.72 -8.08 -21.33
CA SER A 215 -22.18 -7.89 -21.25
C SER A 215 -22.69 -7.63 -19.81
N ASN A 216 -21.95 -8.12 -18.81
CA ASN A 216 -22.24 -7.93 -17.38
C ASN A 216 -21.28 -6.93 -16.71
N ARG A 217 -20.79 -5.94 -17.48
CA ARG A 217 -19.81 -4.93 -17.03
C ARG A 217 -20.19 -4.27 -15.72
N ASP A 218 -21.45 -3.84 -15.58
CA ASP A 218 -21.90 -3.09 -14.40
C ASP A 218 -21.97 -3.99 -13.15
N GLU A 219 -22.31 -5.27 -13.31
CA GLU A 219 -22.26 -6.23 -12.22
C GLU A 219 -20.81 -6.46 -11.75
N ILE A 220 -19.89 -6.65 -12.69
CA ILE A 220 -18.46 -6.82 -12.36
C ILE A 220 -17.92 -5.55 -11.74
N ALA A 221 -18.23 -4.37 -12.28
CA ALA A 221 -17.80 -3.10 -11.71
C ALA A 221 -18.26 -2.93 -10.26
N LYS A 222 -19.52 -3.29 -9.97
CA LYS A 222 -20.03 -3.32 -8.59
C LYS A 222 -19.25 -4.32 -7.71
N ARG A 223 -18.98 -5.52 -8.22
CA ARG A 223 -18.21 -6.56 -7.49
C ARG A 223 -16.76 -6.17 -7.21
N VAL A 224 -16.15 -5.34 -8.05
CA VAL A 224 -14.78 -4.83 -7.84
C VAL A 224 -14.74 -3.43 -7.22
N SER A 225 -15.84 -2.91 -6.71
CA SER A 225 -15.91 -1.61 -6.04
C SER A 225 -15.87 -1.78 -4.52
N PRO A 226 -14.86 -1.23 -3.82
CA PRO A 226 -14.77 -1.26 -2.35
C PRO A 226 -16.04 -0.81 -1.63
N MET A 227 -16.74 0.19 -2.15
CA MET A 227 -18.00 0.69 -1.60
C MET A 227 -19.06 -0.40 -1.42
N THR A 228 -19.06 -1.43 -2.28
CA THR A 228 -20.00 -2.57 -2.20
C THR A 228 -19.82 -3.38 -0.91
N TYR A 229 -18.64 -3.35 -0.30
CA TYR A 229 -18.27 -4.19 0.83
C TYR A 229 -18.17 -3.43 2.15
N VAL A 230 -18.58 -2.17 2.18
CA VAL A 230 -18.56 -1.37 3.42
C VAL A 230 -19.55 -1.99 4.42
N ARG A 231 -19.02 -2.37 5.58
CA ARG A 231 -19.76 -2.99 6.68
C ARG A 231 -19.03 -2.78 8.02
N ALA A 232 -19.71 -3.03 9.12
CA ALA A 232 -19.06 -3.06 10.43
C ALA A 232 -17.98 -4.15 10.49
N GLY A 233 -16.95 -3.92 11.32
CA GLY A 233 -15.86 -4.87 11.55
C GLY A 233 -14.77 -4.90 10.46
N LEU A 234 -14.81 -3.98 9.48
CA LEU A 234 -13.71 -3.78 8.55
C LEU A 234 -12.45 -3.26 9.27
N PRO A 235 -11.25 -3.49 8.71
CA PRO A 235 -10.03 -2.92 9.25
C PRO A 235 -10.08 -1.38 9.23
N PRO A 236 -9.36 -0.71 10.14
CA PRO A 236 -9.17 0.74 10.10
C PRO A 236 -8.61 1.22 8.76
N VAL A 237 -9.09 2.37 8.28
CA VAL A 237 -8.72 2.94 6.98
C VAL A 237 -8.16 4.34 7.14
N LEU A 238 -6.98 4.59 6.59
CA LEU A 238 -6.47 5.96 6.34
C LEU A 238 -6.46 6.21 4.85
N THR A 239 -7.05 7.32 4.40
CA THR A 239 -6.93 7.79 3.01
C THR A 239 -6.20 9.12 2.96
N ILE A 240 -5.26 9.25 2.02
CA ILE A 240 -4.63 10.52 1.63
C ILE A 240 -5.11 10.86 0.23
N HIS A 241 -5.74 12.03 0.02
CA HIS A 241 -6.29 12.41 -1.27
C HIS A 241 -6.22 13.92 -1.49
N GLY A 242 -5.78 14.34 -2.68
CA GLY A 242 -5.80 15.74 -3.10
C GLY A 242 -7.20 16.18 -3.51
N ASP A 243 -7.64 17.36 -3.06
CA ASP A 243 -8.99 17.87 -3.38
C ASP A 243 -9.11 18.45 -4.80
N ALA A 244 -7.98 18.58 -5.53
CA ALA A 244 -7.92 18.98 -6.93
C ALA A 244 -7.48 17.84 -7.86
N ASP A 245 -7.72 16.57 -7.46
CA ASP A 245 -7.37 15.38 -8.24
C ASP A 245 -8.22 15.28 -9.53
N PRO A 246 -7.59 15.39 -10.74
CA PRO A 246 -8.30 15.32 -12.00
C PRO A 246 -8.55 13.89 -12.50
N THR A 247 -7.97 12.88 -11.84
CA THR A 247 -7.97 11.48 -12.28
C THR A 247 -8.97 10.64 -11.52
N VAL A 248 -8.90 10.66 -10.19
CA VAL A 248 -9.86 10.02 -9.31
C VAL A 248 -10.64 11.11 -8.56
N PRO A 249 -11.96 11.22 -8.76
CA PRO A 249 -12.73 12.26 -8.10
C PRO A 249 -12.58 12.19 -6.57
N TYR A 250 -12.12 13.29 -5.94
CA TYR A 250 -11.94 13.38 -4.49
C TYR A 250 -13.20 12.97 -3.71
N GLN A 251 -14.38 13.22 -4.28
CA GLN A 251 -15.67 12.85 -3.70
C GLN A 251 -15.83 11.34 -3.48
N GLN A 252 -15.09 10.49 -4.18
CA GLN A 252 -15.07 9.05 -3.91
C GLN A 252 -14.51 8.76 -2.50
N SER A 253 -13.43 9.45 -2.10
CA SER A 253 -12.90 9.33 -0.73
C SER A 253 -13.84 9.90 0.32
N VAL A 254 -14.47 11.04 0.05
CA VAL A 254 -15.45 11.64 0.97
C VAL A 254 -16.63 10.68 1.23
N ARG A 255 -17.20 10.09 0.17
CA ARG A 255 -18.29 9.11 0.30
C ARG A 255 -17.85 7.85 1.02
N LEU A 256 -16.65 7.32 0.70
CA LEU A 256 -16.10 6.14 1.36
C LEU A 256 -15.98 6.38 2.87
N HIS A 257 -15.35 7.48 3.29
CA HIS A 257 -15.15 7.79 4.71
C HIS A 257 -16.46 8.07 5.45
N LYS A 258 -17.43 8.70 4.79
CA LYS A 258 -18.77 8.83 5.36
C LYS A 258 -19.39 7.46 5.61
N SER A 259 -19.38 6.57 4.62
CA SER A 259 -19.96 5.22 4.75
C SER A 259 -19.25 4.37 5.81
N LEU A 260 -17.92 4.48 5.93
CA LEU A 260 -17.17 3.80 7.00
C LEU A 260 -17.55 4.32 8.40
N THR A 261 -17.75 5.63 8.53
CA THR A 261 -18.20 6.26 9.78
C THR A 261 -19.61 5.80 10.14
N ASP A 262 -20.52 5.78 9.17
CA ASP A 262 -21.93 5.37 9.37
C ASP A 262 -22.04 3.92 9.91
N VAL A 263 -21.06 3.05 9.60
CA VAL A 263 -21.03 1.65 10.09
C VAL A 263 -20.04 1.43 11.24
N GLY A 264 -19.45 2.49 11.80
CA GLY A 264 -18.58 2.44 12.98
C GLY A 264 -17.17 1.90 12.72
N VAL A 265 -16.67 1.92 11.47
CA VAL A 265 -15.30 1.55 11.15
C VAL A 265 -14.36 2.71 11.45
N PRO A 266 -13.27 2.52 12.22
CA PRO A 266 -12.26 3.56 12.44
C PRO A 266 -11.67 4.02 11.12
N ASN A 267 -11.74 5.32 10.84
CA ASN A 267 -11.26 5.85 9.57
C ASN A 267 -10.76 7.29 9.70
N GLU A 268 -9.80 7.66 8.84
CA GLU A 268 -9.23 9.00 8.77
C GLU A 268 -9.06 9.41 7.30
N LEU A 269 -9.54 10.59 6.92
CA LEU A 269 -9.32 11.17 5.59
C LEU A 269 -8.39 12.39 5.73
N MET A 270 -7.17 12.27 5.21
CA MET A 270 -6.25 13.39 5.06
C MET A 270 -6.44 14.04 3.70
N THR A 271 -7.12 15.16 3.67
CA THR A 271 -7.23 15.99 2.48
C THR A 271 -5.94 16.77 2.26
N VAL A 272 -5.42 16.74 1.03
CA VAL A 272 -4.27 17.54 0.60
C VAL A 272 -4.77 18.73 -0.21
N PRO A 273 -4.77 19.95 0.34
CA PRO A 273 -5.28 21.13 -0.36
C PRO A 273 -4.53 21.41 -1.66
N GLY A 274 -5.27 21.55 -2.78
CA GLY A 274 -4.73 21.76 -4.12
C GLY A 274 -3.97 20.55 -4.70
N GLY A 275 -3.94 19.44 -3.97
CA GLY A 275 -3.25 18.22 -4.38
C GLY A 275 -3.90 17.59 -5.60
N LYS A 276 -3.05 17.15 -6.55
CA LYS A 276 -3.46 16.44 -7.77
C LYS A 276 -3.29 14.94 -7.60
N HIS A 277 -3.16 14.20 -8.70
CA HIS A 277 -3.00 12.74 -8.72
C HIS A 277 -1.54 12.31 -8.75
N GLY A 278 -1.23 11.14 -8.20
CA GLY A 278 0.10 10.54 -8.31
C GLY A 278 1.19 11.31 -7.56
N LEU A 279 2.34 11.49 -8.18
CA LEU A 279 3.47 12.23 -7.60
C LEU A 279 3.17 13.71 -7.40
N ASP A 280 2.22 14.25 -8.16
CA ASP A 280 1.76 15.64 -8.06
C ASP A 280 0.69 15.83 -6.97
N CYS A 281 0.37 14.77 -6.20
CA CYS A 281 -0.58 14.89 -5.10
C CYS A 281 -0.14 15.92 -4.07
N CYS A 282 1.17 16.04 -3.89
CA CYS A 282 1.72 16.66 -2.70
C CYS A 282 3.07 17.32 -3.00
N ASN A 283 3.29 18.52 -2.51
CA ASN A 283 4.64 19.06 -2.38
C ASN A 283 5.43 18.30 -1.28
N LEU A 284 6.70 18.62 -1.09
CA LEU A 284 7.57 17.92 -0.13
C LEU A 284 7.03 17.99 1.31
N GLU A 285 6.55 19.17 1.75
CA GLU A 285 5.99 19.36 3.08
C GLU A 285 4.72 18.53 3.28
N GLN A 286 3.79 18.60 2.34
CA GLN A 286 2.54 17.84 2.36
C GLN A 286 2.81 16.32 2.34
N ARG A 287 3.81 15.87 1.57
CA ARG A 287 4.22 14.46 1.52
C ARG A 287 4.84 14.01 2.84
N THR A 288 5.70 14.84 3.44
CA THR A 288 6.27 14.57 4.77
C THR A 288 5.16 14.44 5.81
N LYS A 289 4.20 15.36 5.82
CA LYS A 289 3.04 15.32 6.70
C LYS A 289 2.20 14.06 6.47
N ALA A 290 2.00 13.65 5.21
CA ALA A 290 1.25 12.43 4.90
C ALA A 290 1.91 11.19 5.50
N TYR A 291 3.23 11.03 5.37
CA TYR A 291 3.94 9.90 5.98
C TYR A 291 3.96 9.97 7.52
N GLN A 292 4.05 11.16 8.11
CA GLN A 292 3.88 11.34 9.57
C GLN A 292 2.47 10.92 10.02
N THR A 293 1.45 11.28 9.26
CA THR A 293 0.06 10.87 9.53
C THR A 293 -0.09 9.35 9.43
N ILE A 294 0.49 8.71 8.40
CA ILE A 294 0.51 7.25 8.28
C ILE A 294 1.17 6.61 9.49
N GLN A 295 2.34 7.09 9.89
CA GLN A 295 3.07 6.55 11.04
C GLN A 295 2.26 6.69 12.34
N ALA A 296 1.62 7.84 12.56
CA ALA A 296 0.76 8.09 13.73
C ALA A 296 -0.47 7.16 13.70
N PHE A 297 -1.11 7.02 12.54
CA PHE A 297 -2.23 6.11 12.33
C PHE A 297 -1.84 4.66 12.64
N LEU A 298 -0.74 4.15 12.09
CA LEU A 298 -0.28 2.78 12.31
C LEU A 298 0.10 2.53 13.78
N ARG A 299 0.63 3.52 14.50
CA ARG A 299 0.85 3.45 15.95
C ARG A 299 -0.47 3.38 16.73
N LYS A 300 -1.44 4.18 16.36
CA LYS A 300 -2.78 4.19 16.96
C LYS A 300 -3.47 2.83 16.80
N GLN A 301 -3.27 2.16 15.66
CA GLN A 301 -3.80 0.83 15.39
C GLN A 301 -2.96 -0.32 15.98
N GLY A 302 -1.89 -0.03 16.72
CA GLY A 302 -1.04 -1.05 17.35
C GLY A 302 -0.14 -1.82 16.38
N VAL A 303 -0.04 -1.39 15.13
CA VAL A 303 0.86 -1.99 14.11
C VAL A 303 2.31 -1.62 14.42
N LEU A 304 2.58 -0.33 14.65
CA LEU A 304 3.89 0.16 15.03
C LEU A 304 3.98 0.37 16.55
N PRO A 305 5.18 0.29 17.14
CA PRO A 305 5.39 0.60 18.56
C PRO A 305 4.95 2.03 18.90
N LYS A 306 4.43 2.24 20.11
CA LYS A 306 4.00 3.57 20.59
C LYS A 306 5.16 4.58 20.68
N THR A 307 6.36 4.09 21.02
CA THR A 307 7.61 4.87 21.03
C THR A 307 8.61 4.26 20.09
N MET A 308 9.37 5.07 19.34
CA MET A 308 10.55 4.57 18.66
C MET A 308 11.56 4.16 19.75
N SER A 309 12.05 2.92 19.72
CA SER A 309 13.22 2.54 20.48
C SER A 309 14.39 3.44 20.03
N SER A 310 15.11 4.04 20.99
CA SER A 310 16.25 4.93 20.74
C SER A 310 17.46 4.26 20.08
N SER A 311 17.30 3.05 19.56
CA SER A 311 18.35 2.27 18.90
C SER A 311 18.54 2.58 17.41
N LEU A 312 17.91 3.63 16.89
CA LEU A 312 18.02 4.10 15.50
C LEU A 312 18.50 5.56 15.41
N GLN A 313 19.26 6.06 16.44
CA GLN A 313 20.01 7.31 16.34
C GLN A 313 21.44 7.06 15.90
#